data_e9af4244274b306926b3a9a0192efb0e
#
_entry.id   e9af4244274b306926b3a9a0192efb0e
#
_cell.length_a   1.000
_cell.length_b   1.000
_cell.length_c   1.000
_cell.angle_alpha   90.00
_cell.angle_beta   90.00
_cell.angle_gamma   90.00
#
_symmetry.space_group_name_H-M   'P 1'
#
loop_
_entity.id
_entity.type
_entity.pdbx_description
1 polymer ?
#
loop_
_entity_poly.entity_id
_entity_poly.type
_entity_poly.pdbx_seq_one_letter_code
_entity_poly.pdbx_strand_id
1 'polypeptide(L)'
;MHGVSTRSVDDLVRAMGGTGISKSQVSRLCEDIDERVRAFLSRPIEGSWPYLWIDATYLKSRKGGRVVSVAVIVAVGVNTDGRREVLGVATGASEAEVFWTEFLRSLADRGLRGVRLVIADDHRGLRAAAWRVFTAGLRCRV
;
A
#
# COMPACT_ATOMS: atom_id res chain seq x y z
N MET A 1 0.96 10.09 -10.28
CA MET A 1 -0.39 10.38 -9.75
C MET A 1 -1.19 11.14 -10.80
N HIS A 2 -2.26 10.53 -11.36
CA HIS A 2 -3.20 11.20 -12.28
C HIS A 2 -4.61 10.99 -11.76
N GLY A 3 -5.09 11.85 -10.88
CA GLY A 3 -6.42 11.64 -10.33
C GLY A 3 -7.24 12.92 -10.12
N VAL A 4 -6.62 14.00 -9.75
CA VAL A 4 -7.33 15.26 -9.47
C VAL A 4 -6.67 16.36 -10.27
N SER A 5 -7.44 17.12 -11.07
CA SER A 5 -6.88 18.25 -11.79
C SER A 5 -6.50 19.36 -10.81
N THR A 6 -5.43 20.08 -11.10
CA THR A 6 -5.02 21.25 -10.29
C THR A 6 -6.11 22.31 -10.17
N ARG A 7 -7.00 22.40 -11.19
CA ARG A 7 -8.17 23.29 -11.16
C ARG A 7 -9.19 22.83 -10.10
N SER A 8 -9.46 21.51 -9.99
CA SER A 8 -10.37 20.99 -8.97
C SER A 8 -9.83 21.18 -7.55
N VAL A 9 -8.50 21.19 -7.38
CA VAL A 9 -7.88 21.50 -6.07
C VAL A 9 -8.03 22.98 -5.75
N ASP A 10 -7.84 23.87 -6.73
CA ASP A 10 -8.02 25.31 -6.55
C ASP A 10 -9.48 25.65 -6.17
N ASP A 11 -10.45 25.06 -6.89
CA ASP A 11 -11.87 25.23 -6.60
C ASP A 11 -12.23 24.73 -5.17
N LEU A 12 -11.67 23.61 -4.74
CA LEU A 12 -11.86 23.09 -3.37
C LEU A 12 -11.28 24.04 -2.30
N VAL A 13 -10.06 24.53 -2.51
CA VAL A 13 -9.40 25.47 -1.59
C VAL A 13 -10.21 26.77 -1.45
N ARG A 14 -10.75 27.29 -2.56
CA ARG A 14 -11.63 28.46 -2.55
C ARG A 14 -12.95 28.19 -1.83
N ALA A 15 -13.56 27.02 -2.05
CA ALA A 15 -14.79 26.61 -1.35
C ALA A 15 -14.59 26.47 0.16
N MET A 16 -13.36 26.15 0.61
CA MET A 16 -12.97 26.11 2.03
C MET A 16 -12.59 27.48 2.59
N GLY A 17 -12.78 28.59 1.85
CA GLY A 17 -12.48 29.95 2.29
C GLY A 17 -11.03 30.40 2.10
N GLY A 18 -10.23 29.62 1.34
CA GLY A 18 -8.86 29.99 0.99
C GLY A 18 -8.79 30.93 -0.21
N THR A 19 -7.65 31.60 -0.40
CA THR A 19 -7.39 32.51 -1.54
C THR A 19 -7.11 31.78 -2.85
N GLY A 20 -7.20 30.45 -2.87
CA GLY A 20 -6.83 29.60 -3.98
C GLY A 20 -5.42 29.02 -3.83
N ILE A 21 -5.06 28.10 -4.73
CA ILE A 21 -3.75 27.47 -4.77
C ILE A 21 -3.19 27.47 -6.19
N SER A 22 -1.95 27.89 -6.35
CA SER A 22 -1.30 27.89 -7.67
C SER A 22 -0.89 26.50 -8.12
N LYS A 23 -0.78 26.30 -9.44
CA LYS A 23 -0.30 25.01 -9.99
C LYS A 23 1.07 24.62 -9.44
N SER A 24 1.97 25.58 -9.25
CA SER A 24 3.30 25.34 -8.70
C SER A 24 3.26 24.92 -7.22
N GLN A 25 2.34 25.47 -6.44
CA GLN A 25 2.13 25.05 -5.05
C GLN A 25 1.57 23.63 -4.98
N VAL A 26 0.60 23.27 -5.84
CA VAL A 26 0.09 21.90 -5.93
C VAL A 26 1.20 20.91 -6.30
N SER A 27 2.04 21.26 -7.30
CA SER A 27 3.16 20.42 -7.70
C SER A 27 4.15 20.18 -6.55
N ARG A 28 4.53 21.22 -5.82
CA ARG A 28 5.43 21.10 -4.65
C ARG A 28 4.82 20.23 -3.53
N LEU A 29 3.54 20.40 -3.25
CA LEU A 29 2.83 19.57 -2.27
C LEU A 29 2.80 18.09 -2.71
N CYS A 30 2.58 17.82 -4.00
CA CYS A 30 2.62 16.48 -4.53
C CYS A 30 4.02 15.86 -4.42
N GLU A 31 5.07 16.62 -4.72
CA GLU A 31 6.46 16.17 -4.57
C GLU A 31 6.80 15.86 -3.11
N ASP A 32 6.43 16.73 -2.16
CA ASP A 32 6.62 16.52 -0.73
C ASP A 32 5.88 15.27 -0.22
N ILE A 33 4.62 15.08 -0.66
CA ILE A 33 3.85 13.87 -0.34
C ILE A 33 4.51 12.62 -0.93
N ASP A 34 4.94 12.68 -2.19
CA ASP A 34 5.59 11.55 -2.85
C ASP A 34 6.91 11.17 -2.17
N GLU A 35 7.67 12.16 -1.68
CA GLU A 35 8.89 11.93 -0.93
C GLU A 35 8.61 11.25 0.42
N ARG A 36 7.64 11.75 1.17
CA ARG A 36 7.21 11.15 2.45
C ARG A 36 6.68 9.72 2.26
N VAL A 37 5.89 9.48 1.23
CA VAL A 37 5.39 8.14 0.89
C VAL A 37 6.55 7.20 0.54
N ARG A 38 7.51 7.66 -0.27
CA ARG A 38 8.71 6.86 -0.59
C ARG A 38 9.53 6.54 0.64
N ALA A 39 9.79 7.53 1.50
CA ALA A 39 10.50 7.32 2.76
C ALA A 39 9.77 6.30 3.66
N PHE A 40 8.45 6.42 3.78
CA PHE A 40 7.63 5.46 4.52
C PHE A 40 7.70 4.04 3.94
N LEU A 41 7.58 3.90 2.62
CA LEU A 41 7.57 2.60 1.94
C LEU A 41 8.96 1.93 1.89
N SER A 42 10.04 2.71 2.02
CA SER A 42 11.42 2.18 2.02
C SER A 42 12.01 1.99 3.42
N ARG A 43 11.31 2.44 4.48
CA ARG A 43 11.84 2.35 5.84
C ARG A 43 12.10 0.89 6.25
N PRO A 44 13.16 0.62 7.04
CA PRO A 44 13.38 -0.70 7.63
C PRO A 44 12.19 -1.13 8.51
N ILE A 45 11.89 -2.43 8.50
CA ILE A 45 10.89 -3.04 9.37
C ILE A 45 11.65 -3.78 10.47
N GLU A 46 11.65 -3.21 11.66
CA GLU A 46 12.39 -3.75 12.80
C GLU A 46 11.51 -4.65 13.67
N GLY A 47 12.15 -5.59 14.38
CA GLY A 47 11.48 -6.47 15.33
C GLY A 47 10.84 -7.71 14.69
N SER A 48 9.94 -8.37 15.44
CA SER A 48 9.22 -9.56 15.01
C SER A 48 7.72 -9.28 14.92
N TRP A 49 7.14 -9.70 13.82
CA TRP A 49 5.75 -9.42 13.45
C TRP A 49 5.00 -10.73 13.19
N PRO A 50 4.56 -11.42 14.25
CA PRO A 50 3.94 -12.76 14.12
C PRO A 50 2.61 -12.75 13.38
N TYR A 51 1.90 -11.61 13.34
CA TYR A 51 0.60 -11.51 12.68
C TYR A 51 0.67 -10.46 11.57
N LEU A 52 0.19 -10.83 10.38
CA LEU A 52 0.14 -9.96 9.22
C LEU A 52 -1.26 -9.97 8.62
N TRP A 53 -1.95 -8.84 8.65
CA TRP A 53 -3.19 -8.59 7.92
C TRP A 53 -2.87 -8.00 6.57
N ILE A 54 -3.51 -8.53 5.54
CA ILE A 54 -3.41 -8.01 4.17
C ILE A 54 -4.82 -7.80 3.65
N ASP A 55 -5.09 -6.59 3.22
CA ASP A 55 -6.37 -6.21 2.62
C ASP A 55 -6.15 -5.57 1.26
N ALA A 56 -7.05 -5.83 0.31
CA ALA A 56 -7.02 -5.27 -1.02
C ALA A 56 -8.33 -4.55 -1.34
N THR A 57 -8.22 -3.29 -1.71
CA THR A 57 -9.36 -2.45 -2.11
C THR A 57 -9.18 -2.01 -3.55
N TYR A 58 -10.26 -2.02 -4.32
CA TYR A 58 -10.25 -1.59 -5.72
C TYR A 58 -10.72 -0.16 -5.86
N LEU A 59 -9.88 0.67 -6.45
CA LEU A 59 -10.19 2.05 -6.79
C LEU A 59 -10.30 2.23 -8.30
N LYS A 60 -11.34 2.94 -8.74
CA LYS A 60 -11.46 3.34 -10.14
C LYS A 60 -10.58 4.57 -10.40
N SER A 61 -9.63 4.43 -11.31
CA SER A 61 -8.71 5.49 -11.71
C SER A 61 -8.80 5.73 -13.21
N ARG A 62 -8.57 6.96 -13.65
CA ARG A 62 -8.45 7.28 -15.08
C ARG A 62 -7.00 7.16 -15.52
N LYS A 63 -6.75 6.30 -16.50
CA LYS A 63 -5.45 6.12 -17.14
C LYS A 63 -5.61 6.14 -18.65
N GLY A 64 -4.95 7.08 -19.34
CA GLY A 64 -5.03 7.19 -20.79
C GLY A 64 -6.46 7.42 -21.32
N GLY A 65 -7.29 8.22 -20.64
CA GLY A 65 -8.68 8.49 -21.02
C GLY A 65 -9.69 7.39 -20.69
N ARG A 66 -9.26 6.24 -20.16
CA ARG A 66 -10.11 5.10 -19.77
C ARG A 66 -10.18 4.98 -18.26
N VAL A 67 -11.34 4.52 -17.76
CA VAL A 67 -11.50 4.14 -16.35
C VAL A 67 -10.96 2.72 -16.18
N VAL A 68 -9.94 2.57 -15.34
CA VAL A 68 -9.35 1.28 -14.97
C VAL A 68 -9.53 1.04 -13.48
N SER A 69 -9.68 -0.23 -13.11
CA SER A 69 -9.66 -0.64 -11.70
C SER A 69 -8.21 -0.83 -11.27
N VAL A 70 -7.83 -0.22 -10.14
CA VAL A 70 -6.50 -0.34 -9.55
C VAL A 70 -6.67 -0.96 -8.17
N ALA A 71 -6.00 -2.08 -7.93
CA ALA A 71 -5.92 -2.67 -6.61
C ALA A 71 -4.98 -1.83 -5.72
N VAL A 72 -5.44 -1.48 -4.54
CA VAL A 72 -4.62 -0.89 -3.47
C VAL A 72 -4.52 -1.92 -2.36
N ILE A 73 -3.32 -2.39 -2.10
CA ILE A 73 -3.04 -3.40 -1.08
C ILE A 73 -2.42 -2.71 0.12
N VAL A 74 -2.90 -3.06 1.30
CA VAL A 74 -2.35 -2.59 2.58
C VAL A 74 -1.95 -3.79 3.42
N ALA A 75 -0.72 -3.77 3.95
CA ALA A 75 -0.24 -4.75 4.91
C ALA A 75 -0.11 -4.11 6.30
N VAL A 76 -0.79 -4.69 7.28
CA VAL A 76 -0.74 -4.28 8.69
C VAL A 76 -0.13 -5.41 9.51
N GLY A 77 0.99 -5.14 10.15
CA GLY A 77 1.61 -6.06 11.09
C GLY A 77 1.14 -5.84 12.51
N VAL A 78 1.15 -6.91 13.32
CA VAL A 78 1.04 -6.82 14.77
C VAL A 78 2.25 -7.53 15.38
N ASN A 79 2.98 -6.81 16.21
CA ASN A 79 4.17 -7.34 16.88
C ASN A 79 3.82 -8.16 18.12
N THR A 80 4.83 -8.68 18.79
CA THR A 80 4.67 -9.48 20.03
C THR A 80 4.07 -8.70 21.19
N ASP A 81 4.19 -7.37 21.18
CA ASP A 81 3.66 -6.47 22.22
C ASP A 81 2.21 -6.02 21.93
N GLY A 82 1.62 -6.53 20.83
CA GLY A 82 0.28 -6.14 20.38
C GLY A 82 0.20 -4.81 19.63
N ARG A 83 1.32 -4.17 19.35
CA ARG A 83 1.37 -2.93 18.56
C ARG A 83 1.05 -3.21 17.10
N ARG A 84 0.14 -2.42 16.55
CA ARG A 84 -0.26 -2.48 15.14
C ARG A 84 0.44 -1.39 14.35
N GLU A 85 0.92 -1.75 13.16
CA GLU A 85 1.57 -0.80 12.28
C GLU A 85 1.33 -1.15 10.81
N VAL A 86 1.09 -0.12 9.97
CA VAL A 86 1.08 -0.30 8.52
C VAL A 86 2.51 -0.53 8.07
N LEU A 87 2.80 -1.72 7.57
CA LEU A 87 4.14 -2.12 7.12
C LEU A 87 4.40 -1.80 5.65
N GLY A 88 3.35 -1.78 4.84
CA GLY A 88 3.47 -1.46 3.43
C GLY A 88 2.15 -1.22 2.73
N VAL A 89 2.24 -0.53 1.61
CA VAL A 89 1.14 -0.29 0.68
C VAL A 89 1.67 -0.51 -0.73
N ALA A 90 0.89 -1.16 -1.57
CA ALA A 90 1.20 -1.31 -2.99
C ALA A 90 -0.03 -1.04 -3.85
N THR A 91 0.19 -0.61 -5.08
CA THR A 91 -0.86 -0.40 -6.07
C THR A 91 -0.53 -1.16 -7.34
N GLY A 92 -1.50 -1.86 -7.90
CA GLY A 92 -1.30 -2.67 -9.11
C GLY A 92 -2.54 -2.79 -9.97
N ALA A 93 -2.34 -3.19 -11.21
CA ALA A 93 -3.43 -3.37 -12.17
C ALA A 93 -4.15 -4.74 -12.03
N SER A 94 -3.58 -5.67 -11.28
CA SER A 94 -4.14 -7.02 -11.11
C SER A 94 -3.63 -7.66 -9.82
N GLU A 95 -4.39 -8.62 -9.30
CA GLU A 95 -4.02 -9.48 -8.16
C GLU A 95 -3.32 -10.77 -8.63
N ALA A 96 -2.45 -10.67 -9.63
CA ALA A 96 -1.67 -11.82 -10.07
C ALA A 96 -0.70 -12.28 -8.97
N GLU A 97 -0.40 -13.59 -8.94
CA GLU A 97 0.55 -14.17 -7.97
C GLU A 97 1.91 -13.46 -7.97
N VAL A 98 2.36 -13.01 -9.13
CA VAL A 98 3.62 -12.26 -9.29
C VAL A 98 3.57 -10.96 -8.49
N PHE A 99 2.47 -10.19 -8.59
CA PHE A 99 2.29 -8.95 -7.86
C PHE A 99 2.29 -9.15 -6.34
N TRP A 100 1.60 -10.20 -5.86
CA TRP A 100 1.63 -10.57 -4.44
C TRP A 100 3.02 -10.99 -3.98
N THR A 101 3.72 -11.76 -4.80
CA THR A 101 5.08 -12.22 -4.49
C THR A 101 6.05 -11.04 -4.39
N GLU A 102 6.01 -10.10 -5.31
CA GLU A 102 6.84 -8.89 -5.30
C GLU A 102 6.54 -8.02 -4.08
N PHE A 103 5.26 -7.82 -3.77
CA PHE A 103 4.84 -7.07 -2.58
C PHE A 103 5.37 -7.69 -1.29
N LEU A 104 5.13 -8.99 -1.08
CA LEU A 104 5.58 -9.68 0.13
C LEU A 104 7.11 -9.75 0.23
N ARG A 105 7.82 -9.93 -0.88
CA ARG A 105 9.28 -9.86 -0.93
C ARG A 105 9.79 -8.48 -0.52
N SER A 106 9.17 -7.41 -1.00
CA SER A 106 9.56 -6.06 -0.61
C SER A 106 9.45 -5.81 0.89
N LEU A 107 8.45 -6.43 1.56
CA LEU A 107 8.34 -6.38 3.01
C LEU A 107 9.44 -7.20 3.70
N ALA A 108 9.73 -8.41 3.19
CA ALA A 108 10.79 -9.27 3.72
C ALA A 108 12.18 -8.62 3.56
N ASP A 109 12.47 -8.03 2.39
CA ASP A 109 13.73 -7.34 2.09
C ASP A 109 13.94 -6.12 3.01
N ARG A 110 12.86 -5.47 3.44
CA ARG A 110 12.88 -4.38 4.41
C ARG A 110 13.01 -4.85 5.85
N GLY A 111 13.00 -6.15 6.12
CA GLY A 111 13.23 -6.75 7.43
C GLY A 111 12.01 -7.38 8.08
N LEU A 112 10.87 -7.53 7.39
CA LEU A 112 9.71 -8.26 7.92
C LEU A 112 10.08 -9.71 8.22
N ARG A 113 9.99 -10.10 9.48
CA ARG A 113 10.35 -11.45 9.97
C ARG A 113 9.42 -11.92 11.07
N GLY A 114 9.46 -13.23 11.32
CA GLY A 114 8.70 -13.85 12.38
C GLY A 114 7.22 -14.04 12.09
N VAL A 115 6.79 -13.87 10.83
CA VAL A 115 5.40 -14.04 10.42
C VAL A 115 4.98 -15.50 10.65
N ARG A 116 3.93 -15.69 11.45
CA ARG A 116 3.33 -16.99 11.80
C ARG A 116 1.92 -17.14 11.25
N LEU A 117 1.21 -16.04 11.13
CA LEU A 117 -0.17 -16.03 10.65
C LEU A 117 -0.37 -14.86 9.69
N VAL A 118 -0.83 -15.18 8.49
CA VAL A 118 -1.34 -14.20 7.52
C VAL A 118 -2.86 -14.28 7.51
N ILE A 119 -3.51 -13.15 7.65
CA ILE A 119 -4.96 -12.99 7.65
C ILE A 119 -5.32 -12.12 6.45
N ALA A 120 -6.11 -12.65 5.53
CA ALA A 120 -6.52 -11.97 4.31
C ALA A 120 -7.76 -12.63 3.75
N ASP A 121 -8.42 -11.97 2.80
CA ASP A 121 -9.46 -12.60 1.99
C ASP A 121 -8.91 -13.78 1.20
N ASP A 122 -9.78 -14.76 0.87
CA ASP A 122 -9.36 -15.98 0.18
C ASP A 122 -8.95 -15.72 -1.26
N HIS A 123 -7.67 -15.37 -1.44
CA HIS A 123 -7.07 -15.17 -2.75
C HIS A 123 -5.97 -16.20 -3.01
N ARG A 124 -6.16 -17.03 -4.05
CA ARG A 124 -5.19 -18.11 -4.39
C ARG A 124 -3.78 -17.60 -4.63
N GLY A 125 -3.63 -16.48 -5.36
CA GLY A 125 -2.33 -15.87 -5.66
C GLY A 125 -1.62 -15.37 -4.40
N LEU A 126 -2.35 -14.73 -3.47
CA LEU A 126 -1.79 -14.30 -2.20
C LEU A 126 -1.32 -15.49 -1.34
N ARG A 127 -2.14 -16.55 -1.27
CA ARG A 127 -1.79 -17.77 -0.51
C ARG A 127 -0.50 -18.40 -1.05
N ALA A 128 -0.39 -18.56 -2.38
CA ALA A 128 0.81 -19.10 -3.02
C ALA A 128 2.04 -18.22 -2.78
N ALA A 129 1.90 -16.91 -2.91
CA ALA A 129 2.96 -15.95 -2.66
C ALA A 129 3.43 -15.97 -1.20
N ALA A 130 2.50 -16.00 -0.23
CA ALA A 130 2.81 -16.06 1.19
C ALA A 130 3.60 -17.33 1.56
N TRP A 131 3.19 -18.50 1.04
CA TRP A 131 3.95 -19.74 1.22
C TRP A 131 5.35 -19.69 0.61
N ARG A 132 5.50 -18.98 -0.50
CA ARG A 132 6.78 -18.86 -1.21
C ARG A 132 7.75 -17.92 -0.51
N VAL A 133 7.25 -16.84 0.08
CA VAL A 133 8.06 -15.78 0.70
C VAL A 133 8.34 -16.07 2.18
N PHE A 134 7.32 -16.51 2.92
CA PHE A 134 7.45 -16.81 4.34
C PHE A 134 7.61 -18.29 4.54
N THR A 135 8.86 -18.75 4.69
CA THR A 135 9.19 -20.17 4.87
C THR A 135 8.64 -20.76 6.18
N ALA A 136 8.44 -22.06 6.18
CA ALA A 136 8.16 -23.03 7.26
C ALA A 136 7.57 -22.48 8.58
N GLY A 137 6.30 -22.78 8.82
CA GLY A 137 5.57 -22.42 10.04
C GLY A 137 4.45 -21.43 9.84
N LEU A 138 4.25 -20.95 8.61
CA LEU A 138 3.18 -20.04 8.25
C LEU A 138 1.81 -20.74 8.34
N ARG A 139 0.89 -20.12 9.07
CA ARG A 139 -0.53 -20.45 9.01
C ARG A 139 -1.23 -19.33 8.26
N CYS A 140 -1.92 -19.66 7.15
CA CYS A 140 -2.82 -18.75 6.48
C CYS A 140 -4.24 -19.02 6.96
N ARG A 141 -4.91 -17.98 7.42
CA ARG A 141 -6.34 -18.02 7.74
C ARG A 141 -7.05 -17.01 6.85
N VAL A 142 -8.12 -17.47 6.29
CA VAL A 142 -9.03 -16.70 5.43
C VAL A 142 -10.29 -16.41 6.20
#